data_34e753e9cea0979b03a589e9a711a666
#
_entry.id   34e753e9cea0979b03a589e9a711a666
#
_cell.length_a   1.000
_cell.length_b   1.000
_cell.length_c   1.000
_cell.angle_alpha   90.00
_cell.angle_beta   90.00
_cell.angle_gamma   90.00
#
_symmetry.space_group_name_H-M   'P 1'
#
loop_
_entity.id
_entity.type
_entity.pdbx_description
1 polymer ?
#
loop_
_entity_poly.entity_id
_entity_poly.type
_entity_poly.pdbx_seq_one_letter_code
_entity_poly.pdbx_strand_id
1 'polypeptide(L)' 'MDVLIFSTSVKERRQVNRVTTLLTKVPAIMQWNFDLEDCDNILRIEAEGICPRQIESLLQKAGIQCQELDY' A
#
# COMPACT_ATOMS: atom_id res chain seq x y z
N MET A 1 12.84 -11.38 0.51
CA MET A 1 11.51 -10.76 0.37
C MET A 1 11.38 -9.65 1.40
N ASP A 2 10.94 -8.50 0.96
CA ASP A 2 10.80 -7.33 1.84
C ASP A 2 9.34 -7.18 2.27
N VAL A 3 9.14 -6.81 3.52
CA VAL A 3 7.83 -6.46 4.04
C VAL A 3 7.80 -4.96 4.28
N LEU A 4 6.88 -4.28 3.62
CA LEU A 4 6.72 -2.84 3.71
C LEU A 4 5.40 -2.51 4.38
N ILE A 5 5.43 -1.59 5.34
CA ILE A 5 4.25 -1.20 6.12
C ILE A 5 4.01 0.28 5.89
N PHE A 6 2.77 0.62 5.55
CA PHE A 6 2.38 2.01 5.28
C PHE A 6 1.15 2.40 6.09
N SER A 7 1.12 3.65 6.55
CA SER A 7 -0.15 4.25 6.97
C SER A 7 -0.79 4.88 5.75
N THR A 8 -2.10 4.78 5.63
CA THR A 8 -2.81 5.28 4.46
C THR A 8 -4.08 6.02 4.85
N SER A 9 -4.69 6.70 3.87
CA SER A 9 -6.00 7.32 4.03
C SER A 9 -7.15 6.42 3.57
N VAL A 10 -6.87 5.14 3.33
CA VAL A 10 -7.87 4.19 2.85
C VAL A 10 -8.85 3.86 3.97
N LYS A 11 -10.14 4.08 3.74
CA LYS A 11 -11.21 3.82 4.73
C LYS A 11 -12.37 3.04 4.12
N GLU A 12 -12.50 3.05 2.81
CA GLU A 12 -13.66 2.49 2.12
C GLU A 12 -13.24 1.39 1.17
N ARG A 13 -14.17 0.45 0.91
CA ARG A 13 -13.92 -0.64 -0.02
C ARG A 13 -13.55 -0.13 -1.41
N ARG A 14 -14.14 0.99 -1.84
CA ARG A 14 -13.83 1.59 -3.14
C ARG A 14 -12.34 1.92 -3.25
N GLN A 15 -11.77 2.46 -2.17
CA GLN A 15 -10.35 2.79 -2.13
C GLN A 15 -9.50 1.53 -2.13
N VAL A 16 -9.91 0.50 -1.37
CA VAL A 16 -9.22 -0.79 -1.37
C VAL A 16 -9.18 -1.37 -2.78
N ASN A 17 -10.30 -1.32 -3.49
CA ASN A 17 -10.37 -1.84 -4.86
C ASN A 17 -9.46 -1.06 -5.81
N ARG A 18 -9.38 0.25 -5.64
CA ARG A 18 -8.50 1.09 -6.45
C ARG A 18 -7.04 0.71 -6.22
N VAL A 19 -6.65 0.56 -4.96
CA VAL A 19 -5.27 0.18 -4.61
C VAL A 19 -4.96 -1.22 -5.16
N THR A 20 -5.90 -2.15 -5.02
CA THR A 20 -5.73 -3.50 -5.55
C THR A 20 -5.44 -3.46 -7.05
N THR A 21 -6.20 -2.66 -7.79
CA THR A 21 -5.97 -2.52 -9.24
C THR A 21 -4.57 -2.00 -9.54
N LEU A 22 -4.12 -1.01 -8.76
CA LEU A 22 -2.78 -0.44 -8.96
C LEU A 22 -1.68 -1.44 -8.63
N LEU A 23 -1.78 -2.12 -7.50
CA LEU A 23 -0.74 -3.04 -7.04
C LEU A 23 -0.65 -4.28 -7.92
N THR A 24 -1.76 -4.72 -8.48
CA THR A 24 -1.79 -5.89 -9.38
C THR A 24 -0.90 -5.67 -10.60
N LYS A 25 -0.68 -4.42 -10.99
CA LYS A 25 0.12 -4.08 -12.16
C LYS A 25 1.62 -4.06 -11.87
N VAL A 26 2.03 -4.27 -10.63
CA VAL A 26 3.44 -4.22 -10.25
C VAL A 26 3.94 -5.64 -9.99
N PRO A 27 4.72 -6.22 -10.92
CA PRO A 27 5.14 -7.63 -10.79
C PRO A 27 6.00 -7.92 -9.57
N ALA A 28 6.72 -6.92 -9.06
CA ALA A 28 7.58 -7.09 -7.89
C ALA A 28 6.80 -7.30 -6.59
N ILE A 29 5.51 -6.96 -6.58
CA ILE A 29 4.67 -7.13 -5.41
C ILE A 29 4.10 -8.56 -5.40
N MET A 30 4.42 -9.30 -4.34
CA MET A 30 4.00 -10.69 -4.20
C MET A 30 2.59 -10.79 -3.63
N GLN A 31 2.32 -10.00 -2.58
CA GLN A 31 0.98 -9.94 -2.00
C GLN A 31 0.87 -8.71 -1.10
N TRP A 32 -0.35 -8.37 -0.73
CA TRP A 32 -0.63 -7.23 0.15
C TRP A 32 -1.94 -7.47 0.89
N ASN A 33 -2.11 -6.76 2.01
CA ASN A 33 -3.39 -6.73 2.69
C ASN A 33 -3.53 -5.41 3.45
N PHE A 34 -4.77 -5.12 3.84
CA PHE A 34 -5.09 -3.94 4.64
C PHE A 34 -5.54 -4.36 6.02
N ASP A 35 -5.14 -3.56 7.01
CA ASP A 35 -5.70 -3.64 8.35
C ASP A 35 -6.41 -2.32 8.60
N LEU A 36 -7.70 -2.29 8.31
CA LEU A 36 -8.52 -1.08 8.45
C LEU A 36 -9.11 -0.93 9.84
N GLU A 37 -8.91 -1.91 10.71
CA GLU A 37 -9.29 -1.79 12.12
C GLU A 37 -8.28 -0.94 12.89
N ASP A 38 -7.06 -0.84 12.37
CA ASP A 38 -6.04 0.03 12.94
C ASP A 38 -6.37 1.48 12.59
N CYS A 39 -6.14 2.39 13.53
CA CYS A 39 -6.43 3.81 13.31
C CYS A 39 -5.58 4.42 12.19
N ASP A 40 -4.46 3.81 11.85
CA ASP A 40 -3.58 4.28 10.77
C ASP A 40 -3.94 3.68 9.41
N ASN A 41 -4.97 2.85 9.34
CA ASN A 41 -5.41 2.21 8.09
C ASN A 41 -4.23 1.58 7.36
N ILE A 42 -3.65 0.59 7.99
CA ILE A 42 -2.36 0.01 7.57
C ILE A 42 -2.50 -0.77 6.27
N LEU A 43 -1.54 -0.55 5.37
CA LEU A 43 -1.32 -1.36 4.18
C LEU A 43 0.01 -2.09 4.36
N ARG A 44 -0.05 -3.41 4.29
CA ARG A 44 1.13 -4.25 4.36
C ARG A 44 1.39 -4.87 2.99
N ILE A 45 2.61 -4.73 2.51
CA ILE A 45 3.01 -5.22 1.19
C ILE A 45 4.21 -6.14 1.33
N GLU A 46 4.17 -7.29 0.66
CA GLU A 46 5.32 -8.18 0.53
C GLU A 46 5.80 -8.12 -0.92
N ALA A 47 7.05 -7.69 -1.10
CA ALA A 47 7.59 -7.43 -2.42
C ALA A 47 9.09 -7.71 -2.45
N GLU A 48 9.66 -7.75 -3.65
CA GLU A 48 11.09 -7.90 -3.84
C GLU A 48 11.64 -6.80 -4.72
N GLY A 49 12.70 -6.14 -4.23
CA GLY A 49 13.42 -5.14 -5.03
C GLY A 49 12.62 -3.88 -5.31
N ILE A 50 11.66 -3.54 -4.47
CA ILE A 50 10.87 -2.34 -4.67
C ILE A 50 11.16 -1.34 -3.56
N CYS A 51 11.28 -0.06 -3.95
CA CYS A 51 11.51 1.01 -3.00
C CYS A 51 10.18 1.49 -2.43
N PRO A 52 10.10 1.73 -1.09
CA PRO A 52 8.86 2.25 -0.48
C PRO A 52 8.34 3.52 -1.15
N ARG A 53 9.24 4.36 -1.64
CA ARG A 53 8.86 5.60 -2.34
C ARG A 53 8.05 5.34 -3.59
N GLN A 54 8.30 4.22 -4.28
CA GLN A 54 7.54 3.85 -5.46
C GLN A 54 6.09 3.57 -5.11
N ILE A 55 5.86 2.92 -3.97
CA ILE A 55 4.51 2.63 -3.49
C ILE A 55 3.80 3.92 -3.07
N GLU A 56 4.49 4.77 -2.31
CA GLU A 56 3.93 6.06 -1.91
C GLU A 56 3.50 6.88 -3.12
N SER A 57 4.37 6.98 -4.11
CA SER A 57 4.10 7.74 -5.32
C SER A 57 2.91 7.14 -6.09
N LEU A 58 2.85 5.83 -6.18
CA LEU A 58 1.78 5.13 -6.89
C LEU A 58 0.42 5.44 -6.28
N LEU A 59 0.31 5.37 -4.96
CA LEU A 59 -0.95 5.63 -4.28
C LEU A 59 -1.31 7.12 -4.30
N GLN A 60 -0.32 8.00 -4.17
CA GLN A 60 -0.56 9.44 -4.22
C GLN A 60 -1.13 9.87 -5.57
N LYS A 61 -0.71 9.24 -6.66
CA LYS A 61 -1.26 9.51 -7.98
C LYS A 61 -2.73 9.15 -8.07
N ALA A 62 -3.19 8.22 -7.23
CA ALA A 62 -4.58 7.80 -7.17
C ALA A 62 -5.38 8.61 -6.14
N GLY A 63 -4.77 9.64 -5.54
CA GLY A 63 -5.43 10.47 -4.55
C GLY A 63 -5.49 9.85 -3.16
N ILE A 64 -4.64 8.86 -2.89
CA ILE A 64 -4.58 8.16 -1.61
C ILE A 64 -3.30 8.55 -0.90
N GLN A 65 -3.42 9.06 0.33
CA GLN A 65 -2.25 9.36 1.14
C GLN A 65 -1.62 8.05 1.60
N CYS A 66 -0.29 8.00 1.55
CA CYS A 66 0.45 6.79 1.88
C CYS A 66 1.82 7.20 2.40
N GLN A 67 2.18 6.73 3.58
CA GLN A 67 3.45 7.03 4.19
C GLN A 67 4.01 5.78 4.85
N GLU A 68 5.27 5.47 4.53
CA GLU A 68 5.91 4.32 5.14
C GLU A 68 6.04 4.51 6.65
N LEU A 69 5.73 3.45 7.40
CA LEU A 69 5.96 3.40 8.84
C LEU A 69 7.27 2.65 9.08
N ASP A 70 8.14 3.29 9.84
CA ASP A 70 9.45 2.74 10.17
C ASP A 70 9.35 2.09 11.57
N TYR A 71 9.42 0.78 11.60
CA TYR A 71 9.37 0.01 12.84
C TYR A 71 10.76 -0.41 13.28
#